data_32dd12cb2c5da44482c15f585db2e8bf
#
_entry.id   32dd12cb2c5da44482c15f585db2e8bf
#
_cell.length_a   1.000
_cell.length_b   1.000
_cell.length_c   1.000
_cell.angle_alpha   90.00
_cell.angle_beta   90.00
_cell.angle_gamma   90.00
#
_symmetry.space_group_name_H-M   'P 1'
#
loop_
_entity.id
_entity.type
_entity.pdbx_description
1 polymer ?
#
loop_
_entity_poly.entity_id
_entity_poly.type
_entity_poly.pdbx_seq_one_letter_code
_entity_poly.pdbx_strand_id
1 'polypeptide(L)'
;MNKSAIIINPDQPTGLLANAVACITSGLFLNGEEHVGEAIIGSDVTYIPITKIPILILKPGNTPLIDLCQKALQSGLKCMIFTREAQSTTNYEEYIQRVKGKSMNEVTIVGLGVIGSEDKVNSLTGNLQMLR
;
A
#
# COMPACT_ATOMS: atom_id res chain seq x y z
N MET A 1 -9.46 -2.90 -16.68
CA MET A 1 -8.89 -3.88 -15.73
C MET A 1 -8.18 -3.14 -14.62
N ASN A 2 -8.31 -3.62 -13.40
CA ASN A 2 -7.67 -2.98 -12.25
C ASN A 2 -6.28 -3.55 -11.97
N LYS A 3 -5.46 -2.74 -11.36
CA LYS A 3 -4.08 -3.07 -11.01
C LYS A 3 -3.76 -2.46 -9.64
N SER A 4 -2.85 -3.06 -8.91
CA SER A 4 -2.38 -2.52 -7.64
C SER A 4 -0.86 -2.43 -7.60
N ALA A 5 -0.36 -1.50 -6.81
CA ALA A 5 1.07 -1.36 -6.57
C ALA A 5 1.30 -0.82 -5.17
N ILE A 6 2.40 -1.26 -4.57
CA ILE A 6 2.87 -0.76 -3.29
C ILE A 6 4.24 -0.15 -3.53
N ILE A 7 4.38 1.13 -3.19
CA ILE A 7 5.64 1.87 -3.32
C ILE A 7 6.15 2.10 -1.92
N ILE A 8 7.32 1.56 -1.61
CA ILE A 8 7.82 1.50 -0.25
C ILE A 8 9.23 2.07 -0.16
N ASN A 9 9.49 2.84 0.91
CA ASN A 9 10.84 3.31 1.20
C ASN A 9 11.74 2.09 1.48
N PRO A 10 12.77 1.84 0.64
CA PRO A 10 13.61 0.67 0.80
C PRO A 10 14.61 0.78 1.96
N ASP A 11 14.83 1.98 2.49
CA ASP A 11 15.84 2.25 3.51
C ASP A 11 15.29 2.01 4.91
N GLN A 12 14.90 0.77 5.18
CA GLN A 12 14.34 0.32 6.46
C GLN A 12 14.88 -1.06 6.79
N PRO A 13 14.97 -1.41 8.08
CA PRO A 13 15.24 -2.80 8.45
C PRO A 13 14.21 -3.76 7.83
N THR A 14 14.65 -4.95 7.49
CA THR A 14 13.82 -5.94 6.78
C THR A 14 12.47 -6.18 7.45
N GLY A 15 12.45 -6.31 8.78
CA GLY A 15 11.19 -6.54 9.50
C GLY A 15 10.20 -5.39 9.37
N LEU A 16 10.68 -4.15 9.42
CA LEU A 16 9.83 -2.97 9.24
C LEU A 16 9.34 -2.84 7.80
N LEU A 17 10.21 -3.18 6.84
CA LEU A 17 9.85 -3.19 5.42
C LEU A 17 8.72 -4.18 5.16
N ALA A 18 8.85 -5.41 5.65
CA ALA A 18 7.82 -6.45 5.50
C ALA A 18 6.53 -6.06 6.21
N ASN A 19 6.63 -5.49 7.41
CA ASN A 19 5.47 -5.01 8.16
C ASN A 19 4.73 -3.92 7.39
N ALA A 20 5.45 -2.97 6.81
CA ALA A 20 4.85 -1.90 6.02
C ALA A 20 4.03 -2.45 4.84
N VAL A 21 4.60 -3.40 4.10
CA VAL A 21 3.90 -4.05 2.97
C VAL A 21 2.62 -4.73 3.46
N ALA A 22 2.69 -5.47 4.57
CA ALA A 22 1.53 -6.16 5.14
C ALA A 22 0.43 -5.17 5.56
N CYS A 23 0.79 -4.09 6.25
CA CYS A 23 -0.17 -3.09 6.71
C CYS A 23 -0.82 -2.34 5.54
N ILE A 24 -0.03 -1.96 4.54
CA ILE A 24 -0.54 -1.29 3.34
C ILE A 24 -1.53 -2.19 2.62
N THR A 25 -1.18 -3.46 2.43
CA THR A 25 -2.05 -4.43 1.76
C THR A 25 -3.36 -4.59 2.51
N SER A 26 -3.30 -4.70 3.84
CA SER A 26 -4.52 -4.88 4.65
C SER A 26 -5.49 -3.71 4.49
N GLY A 27 -4.97 -2.48 4.48
CA GLY A 27 -5.81 -1.28 4.30
C GLY A 27 -6.31 -1.12 2.88
N LEU A 28 -5.43 -1.40 1.91
CA LEU A 28 -5.75 -1.21 0.50
C LEU A 28 -6.88 -2.13 0.02
N PHE A 29 -6.92 -3.36 0.52
CA PHE A 29 -7.92 -4.36 0.10
C PHE A 29 -9.13 -4.44 1.05
N LEU A 30 -9.18 -3.58 2.06
CA LEU A 30 -10.35 -3.51 2.94
C LEU A 30 -11.58 -3.07 2.12
N ASN A 31 -12.69 -3.82 2.24
CA ASN A 31 -13.91 -3.61 1.47
C ASN A 31 -13.72 -3.75 -0.04
N GLY A 32 -12.69 -4.50 -0.47
CA GLY A 32 -12.40 -4.74 -1.87
C GLY A 32 -12.70 -6.18 -2.29
N GLU A 33 -13.86 -6.70 -1.93
CA GLU A 33 -14.27 -8.10 -2.17
C GLU A 33 -14.21 -8.46 -3.66
N GLU A 34 -14.44 -7.51 -4.55
CA GLU A 34 -14.37 -7.72 -6.00
C GLU A 34 -12.98 -8.12 -6.48
N HIS A 35 -11.96 -7.84 -5.68
CA HIS A 35 -10.56 -8.17 -6.01
C HIS A 35 -10.08 -9.45 -5.35
N VAL A 36 -10.93 -10.11 -4.55
CA VAL A 36 -10.55 -11.31 -3.81
C VAL A 36 -11.11 -12.55 -4.51
N GLY A 37 -10.29 -13.58 -4.59
CA GLY A 37 -10.69 -14.84 -5.21
C GLY A 37 -11.61 -15.67 -4.34
N GLU A 38 -11.92 -16.88 -4.81
CA GLU A 38 -12.73 -17.85 -4.07
C GLU A 38 -11.83 -18.73 -3.21
N ALA A 39 -12.35 -19.22 -2.10
CA ALA A 39 -11.68 -20.22 -1.30
C ALA A 39 -11.52 -21.51 -2.12
N ILE A 40 -10.41 -22.21 -1.91
CA ILE A 40 -10.11 -23.45 -2.62
C ILE A 40 -10.22 -24.61 -1.63
N ILE A 41 -11.07 -25.59 -1.96
CA ILE A 41 -11.27 -26.77 -1.12
C ILE A 41 -10.22 -27.80 -1.47
N GLY A 42 -9.29 -28.06 -0.54
CA GLY A 42 -8.30 -29.14 -0.67
C GLY A 42 -8.83 -30.45 -0.09
N SER A 43 -7.97 -31.46 -0.03
CA SER A 43 -8.33 -32.76 0.52
C SER A 43 -8.36 -32.74 2.05
N ASP A 44 -7.58 -31.91 2.69
CA ASP A 44 -7.42 -31.89 4.16
C ASP A 44 -7.56 -30.47 4.76
N VAL A 45 -7.62 -29.43 3.90
CA VAL A 45 -7.72 -28.04 4.35
C VAL A 45 -8.42 -27.22 3.29
N THR A 46 -9.14 -26.19 3.71
CA THR A 46 -9.68 -25.17 2.81
C THR A 46 -8.73 -23.99 2.79
N TYR A 47 -8.23 -23.66 1.60
CA TYR A 47 -7.30 -22.54 1.41
C TYR A 47 -8.05 -21.23 1.36
N ILE A 48 -7.65 -20.30 2.22
CA ILE A 48 -8.21 -18.96 2.25
C ILE A 48 -7.89 -18.24 0.92
N PRO A 49 -8.85 -17.49 0.35
CA PRO A 49 -8.59 -16.80 -0.92
C PRO A 49 -7.58 -15.66 -0.77
N ILE A 50 -6.91 -15.37 -1.86
CA ILE A 50 -6.06 -14.20 -1.97
C ILE A 50 -6.62 -13.27 -3.06
N THR A 51 -5.97 -12.13 -3.28
CA THR A 51 -6.38 -11.20 -4.33
C THR A 51 -6.23 -11.84 -5.72
N LYS A 52 -7.16 -11.51 -6.62
CA LYS A 52 -7.11 -11.94 -8.01
C LYS A 52 -6.18 -11.08 -8.86
N ILE A 53 -5.85 -9.87 -8.42
CA ILE A 53 -4.99 -8.97 -9.17
C ILE A 53 -3.58 -8.96 -8.59
N PRO A 54 -2.55 -8.80 -9.44
CA PRO A 54 -1.17 -8.76 -8.96
C PRO A 54 -0.93 -7.55 -8.06
N ILE A 55 -0.03 -7.72 -7.10
CA ILE A 55 0.44 -6.63 -6.27
C ILE A 55 1.93 -6.43 -6.60
N LEU A 56 2.25 -5.32 -7.24
CA LEU A 56 3.63 -4.97 -7.54
C LEU A 56 4.24 -4.25 -6.35
N ILE A 57 5.43 -4.67 -5.94
CA ILE A 57 6.16 -4.02 -4.85
C ILE A 57 7.32 -3.25 -5.47
N LEU A 58 7.26 -1.92 -5.36
CA LEU A 58 8.16 -1.01 -6.06
C LEU A 58 8.89 -0.10 -5.08
N LYS A 59 10.01 0.45 -5.51
CA LYS A 59 10.71 1.50 -4.77
C LYS A 59 10.50 2.86 -5.46
N PRO A 60 10.54 3.98 -4.72
CA PRO A 60 10.19 5.29 -5.29
C PRO A 60 11.26 5.87 -6.21
N GLY A 61 12.46 5.32 -6.23
CA GLY A 61 13.56 5.90 -6.99
C GLY A 61 13.93 7.28 -6.45
N ASN A 62 14.05 8.25 -7.35
CA ASN A 62 14.41 9.63 -6.99
C ASN A 62 13.22 10.52 -6.69
N THR A 63 11.99 10.01 -6.82
CA THR A 63 10.79 10.79 -6.55
C THR A 63 10.42 10.67 -5.08
N PRO A 64 10.26 11.79 -4.34
CA PRO A 64 9.81 11.74 -2.97
C PRO A 64 8.44 11.06 -2.86
N LEU A 65 8.26 10.24 -1.83
CA LEU A 65 6.99 9.53 -1.61
C LEU A 65 5.80 10.48 -1.50
N ILE A 66 5.98 11.64 -0.88
CA ILE A 66 4.89 12.60 -0.76
C ILE A 66 4.39 13.08 -2.13
N ASP A 67 5.29 13.26 -3.09
CA ASP A 67 4.92 13.67 -4.45
C ASP A 67 4.12 12.57 -5.15
N LEU A 68 4.52 11.32 -4.96
CA LEU A 68 3.77 10.17 -5.49
C LEU A 68 2.38 10.08 -4.86
N CYS A 69 2.27 10.34 -3.56
CA CYS A 69 0.98 10.36 -2.86
C CYS A 69 0.07 11.45 -3.44
N GLN A 70 0.60 12.65 -3.67
CA GLN A 70 -0.15 13.76 -4.23
C GLN A 70 -0.66 13.43 -5.64
N LYS A 71 0.20 12.86 -6.49
CA LYS A 71 -0.18 12.43 -7.84
C LYS A 71 -1.26 11.36 -7.82
N ALA A 72 -1.13 10.39 -6.93
CA ALA A 72 -2.10 9.30 -6.81
C ALA A 72 -3.47 9.82 -6.40
N LEU A 73 -3.51 10.71 -5.41
CA LEU A 73 -4.76 11.31 -4.95
C LEU A 73 -5.41 12.17 -6.05
N GLN A 74 -4.62 12.94 -6.79
CA GLN A 74 -5.11 13.76 -7.90
C GLN A 74 -5.65 12.91 -9.04
N SER A 75 -5.13 11.70 -9.22
CA SER A 75 -5.57 10.76 -10.26
C SER A 75 -6.86 10.03 -9.89
N GLY A 76 -7.35 10.20 -8.68
CA GLY A 76 -8.55 9.51 -8.20
C GLY A 76 -8.33 8.04 -7.88
N LEU A 77 -7.07 7.61 -7.67
CA LEU A 77 -6.78 6.25 -7.23
C LEU A 77 -7.17 6.07 -5.77
N LYS A 78 -7.59 4.84 -5.42
CA LYS A 78 -7.71 4.48 -4.01
C LYS A 78 -6.30 4.38 -3.44
N CYS A 79 -6.01 5.13 -2.38
CA CYS A 79 -4.67 5.25 -1.81
C CYS A 79 -4.67 4.85 -0.36
N MET A 80 -3.69 4.01 0.01
CA MET A 80 -3.37 3.73 1.41
C MET A 80 -2.02 4.35 1.70
N ILE A 81 -2.01 5.41 2.50
CA ILE A 81 -0.77 6.12 2.86
C ILE A 81 -0.34 5.61 4.23
N PHE A 82 0.84 4.99 4.29
CA PHE A 82 1.37 4.40 5.51
C PHE A 82 2.47 5.28 6.09
N THR A 83 2.37 5.54 7.39
CA THR A 83 3.23 6.50 8.08
C THR A 83 4.08 5.82 9.14
N ARG A 84 5.21 6.47 9.49
CA ARG A 84 6.04 6.06 10.60
C ARG A 84 5.27 6.15 11.92
N GLU A 85 4.34 7.11 12.01
CA GLU A 85 3.48 7.27 13.17
C GLU A 85 2.65 6.02 13.46
N ALA A 86 2.16 5.36 12.40
CA ALA A 86 1.47 4.08 12.54
C ALA A 86 2.44 2.95 12.89
N GLN A 87 3.59 2.92 12.23
CA GLN A 87 4.56 1.84 12.34
C GLN A 87 5.20 1.77 13.72
N SER A 88 5.32 2.90 14.41
CA SER A 88 6.00 3.00 15.70
C SER A 88 5.10 2.83 16.91
N THR A 89 3.86 2.41 16.72
CA THR A 89 2.94 2.11 17.84
C THR A 89 2.18 0.81 17.55
N THR A 90 1.81 0.10 18.62
CA THR A 90 0.93 -1.07 18.55
C THR A 90 -0.50 -0.73 18.99
N ASN A 91 -0.76 0.52 19.37
CA ASN A 91 -2.04 0.98 19.88
C ASN A 91 -2.73 1.84 18.83
N TYR A 92 -3.86 1.36 18.29
CA TYR A 92 -4.57 2.05 17.21
C TYR A 92 -5.06 3.44 17.62
N GLU A 93 -5.52 3.60 18.87
CA GLU A 93 -5.96 4.89 19.37
C GLU A 93 -4.81 5.91 19.40
N GLU A 94 -3.62 5.46 19.74
CA GLU A 94 -2.42 6.30 19.71
C GLU A 94 -2.07 6.69 18.27
N TYR A 95 -2.20 5.76 17.33
CA TYR A 95 -2.01 6.04 15.90
C TYR A 95 -2.96 7.15 15.46
N ILE A 96 -4.25 7.03 15.81
CA ILE A 96 -5.24 8.06 15.47
C ILE A 96 -4.79 9.43 16.00
N GLN A 97 -4.37 9.50 17.26
CA GLN A 97 -3.95 10.77 17.87
C GLN A 97 -2.72 11.38 17.20
N ARG A 98 -1.82 10.53 16.69
CA ARG A 98 -0.59 11.01 16.03
C ARG A 98 -0.84 11.58 14.64
N VAL A 99 -1.93 11.19 13.98
CA VAL A 99 -2.18 11.53 12.57
C VAL A 99 -3.38 12.45 12.39
N LYS A 100 -4.35 12.37 13.29
CA LYS A 100 -5.59 13.14 13.18
C LYS A 100 -5.31 14.64 13.07
N GLY A 101 -5.91 15.26 12.04
CA GLY A 101 -5.80 16.70 11.81
C GLY A 101 -4.48 17.16 11.20
N LYS A 102 -3.56 16.23 10.91
CA LYS A 102 -2.28 16.59 10.30
C LYS A 102 -2.32 16.42 8.79
N SER A 103 -1.60 17.27 8.08
CA SER A 103 -1.41 17.15 6.64
C SER A 103 -0.31 16.13 6.33
N MET A 104 -0.18 15.76 5.06
CA MET A 104 0.89 14.84 4.63
C MET A 104 2.29 15.39 4.93
N ASN A 105 2.46 16.71 5.00
CA ASN A 105 3.74 17.34 5.31
C ASN A 105 4.12 17.22 6.79
N GLU A 106 3.14 16.93 7.65
CA GLU A 106 3.35 16.89 9.09
C GLU A 106 3.54 15.47 9.63
N VAL A 107 3.49 14.47 8.75
CA VAL A 107 3.74 13.07 9.09
C VAL A 107 4.88 12.53 8.26
N THR A 108 5.45 11.39 8.66
CA THR A 108 6.52 10.74 7.92
C THR A 108 5.95 9.58 7.11
N ILE A 109 5.87 9.77 5.79
CA ILE A 109 5.34 8.75 4.88
C ILE A 109 6.44 7.72 4.61
N VAL A 110 6.14 6.43 4.84
CA VAL A 110 7.08 5.34 4.59
C VAL A 110 6.63 4.43 3.44
N GLY A 111 5.39 4.54 3.01
CA GLY A 111 4.89 3.75 1.89
C GLY A 111 3.54 4.22 1.39
N LEU A 112 3.21 3.79 0.18
CA LEU A 112 1.96 4.13 -0.51
C LEU A 112 1.44 2.89 -1.22
N GLY A 113 0.20 2.52 -0.97
CA GLY A 113 -0.51 1.53 -1.77
C GLY A 113 -1.54 2.20 -2.65
N VAL A 114 -1.64 1.75 -3.88
CA VAL A 114 -2.64 2.26 -4.83
C VAL A 114 -3.35 1.12 -5.53
N ILE A 115 -4.62 1.34 -5.84
CA ILE A 115 -5.42 0.42 -6.64
C ILE A 115 -6.38 1.23 -7.50
N GLY A 116 -6.54 0.83 -8.74
CA GLY A 116 -7.41 1.49 -9.69
C GLY A 116 -7.20 0.97 -11.09
N SER A 117 -7.64 1.74 -12.08
CA SER A 117 -7.48 1.35 -13.49
C SER A 117 -6.00 1.17 -13.84
N GLU A 118 -5.74 0.20 -14.70
CA GLU A 118 -4.39 -0.10 -15.15
C GLU A 118 -3.69 1.14 -15.73
N ASP A 119 -4.40 1.94 -16.51
CA ASP A 119 -3.83 3.15 -17.11
C ASP A 119 -3.37 4.16 -16.06
N LYS A 120 -4.18 4.39 -15.03
CA LYS A 120 -3.83 5.32 -13.96
C LYS A 120 -2.66 4.82 -13.12
N VAL A 121 -2.67 3.54 -12.78
CA VAL A 121 -1.58 2.94 -12.00
C VAL A 121 -0.28 2.97 -12.80
N ASN A 122 -0.32 2.61 -14.08
CA ASN A 122 0.85 2.64 -14.95
C ASN A 122 1.39 4.06 -15.12
N SER A 123 0.52 5.05 -15.24
CA SER A 123 0.94 6.45 -15.33
C SER A 123 1.72 6.90 -14.10
N LEU A 124 1.32 6.42 -12.92
CA LEU A 124 2.00 6.73 -11.67
C LEU A 124 3.33 5.97 -11.53
N THR A 125 3.36 4.70 -11.93
CA THR A 125 4.42 3.74 -11.55
C THR A 125 5.31 3.29 -12.71
N GLY A 126 5.03 3.70 -13.94
CA GLY A 126 5.65 3.12 -15.13
C GLY A 126 7.17 3.21 -15.20
N ASN A 127 7.78 4.17 -14.51
CA ASN A 127 9.23 4.35 -14.47
C ASN A 127 9.85 3.89 -13.13
N LEU A 128 9.06 3.30 -12.24
CA LEU A 128 9.55 2.81 -10.96
C LEU A 128 10.04 1.36 -11.08
N GLN A 129 11.08 1.05 -10.31
CA GLN A 129 11.69 -0.27 -10.33
C GLN A 129 11.14 -1.15 -9.22
N MET A 130 11.17 -2.46 -9.44
CA MET A 130 10.83 -3.44 -8.43
C MET A 130 11.72 -3.30 -7.22
N LEU A 131 11.15 -3.54 -6.04
CA LEU A 131 11.91 -3.58 -4.80
C LEU A 131 12.89 -4.76 -4.85
N ARG A 132 14.17 -4.48 -4.60
CA ARG A 132 15.23 -5.50 -4.60
C ARG A 132 16.24 -5.22 -3.50
#